data_cd8ffbadaa46236a33a6a953048b2b40
#
_entry.id   cd8ffbadaa46236a33a6a953048b2b40
#
_cell.length_a   1.000
_cell.length_b   1.000
_cell.length_c   1.000
_cell.angle_alpha   90.00
_cell.angle_beta   90.00
_cell.angle_gamma   90.00
#
_symmetry.space_group_name_H-M   'P 1'
#
loop_
_entity.id
_entity.type
_entity.pdbx_description
1 polymer ?
#
loop_
_entity_poly.entity_id
_entity_poly.type
_entity_poly.pdbx_seq_one_letter_code
_entity_poly.pdbx_strand_id
1 'polypeptide(L)'
;MLETAKGTLLVTTFTSLAYEPFLKRAQSMGELKSGGWKAKPMPADQLARWTAAHDRLDDAARKAELGEWVIRSTDGGLTWSPRIPTVVNSPHGPIRLKDGRLLYPGKELWTGSKRIGVAESLDDGLTWKWLAEIPTRPGDEVPTGYHELHGVETDDGRIIVQVRNHNKANAGETLQCESVDGGRTWSVPTPIGVWGLPSHLLKLRDGRLLMTYGHRRAPWGNQARVSADHGRTWSAPVILSGEGTTRDLGYPSTVQLQDGSLLSVWYEKIPDASVAVLRQARWKLD
;
A
#
# COMPACT_ATOMS: atom_id res chain seq x y z
N MET A 1 -4.15 -8.33 0.41
CA MET A 1 -4.54 -9.68 0.90
C MET A 1 -3.45 -10.65 0.51
N LEU A 2 -3.11 -11.59 1.39
CA LEU A 2 -2.10 -12.62 1.17
C LEU A 2 -2.69 -13.99 1.52
N GLU A 3 -2.35 -15.01 0.75
CA GLU A 3 -2.55 -16.42 1.11
C GLU A 3 -1.23 -17.01 1.61
N THR A 4 -1.25 -17.58 2.81
CA THR A 4 -0.07 -18.19 3.43
C THR A 4 0.21 -19.58 2.87
N ALA A 5 1.34 -20.18 3.25
CA ALA A 5 1.67 -21.58 2.87
C ALA A 5 0.66 -22.61 3.39
N LYS A 6 -0.11 -22.27 4.43
CA LYS A 6 -1.15 -23.14 5.02
C LYS A 6 -2.54 -22.90 4.42
N GLY A 7 -2.66 -22.00 3.40
CA GLY A 7 -3.95 -21.64 2.82
C GLY A 7 -4.75 -20.62 3.66
N THR A 8 -4.15 -20.05 4.70
CA THR A 8 -4.79 -18.99 5.48
C THR A 8 -4.81 -17.70 4.67
N LEU A 9 -5.95 -17.03 4.61
CA LEU A 9 -6.08 -15.70 4.02
C LEU A 9 -5.80 -14.65 5.10
N LEU A 10 -4.96 -13.67 4.78
CA LEU A 10 -4.65 -12.53 5.62
C LEU A 10 -5.09 -11.24 4.95
N VAL A 11 -5.81 -10.39 5.67
CA VAL A 11 -6.17 -9.03 5.24
C VAL A 11 -5.65 -8.06 6.27
N THR A 12 -4.89 -7.06 5.81
CA THR A 12 -4.34 -5.98 6.65
C THR A 12 -5.20 -4.74 6.54
N THR A 13 -5.33 -4.01 7.62
CA THR A 13 -6.02 -2.74 7.69
C THR A 13 -5.47 -1.89 8.82
N PHE A 14 -5.91 -0.64 8.90
CA PHE A 14 -5.64 0.26 10.02
C PHE A 14 -6.85 1.15 10.28
N THR A 15 -6.91 1.69 11.47
CA THR A 15 -7.89 2.71 11.83
C THR A 15 -7.28 4.11 11.76
N SER A 16 -8.07 5.11 11.43
CA SER A 16 -7.58 6.47 11.23
C SER A 16 -8.64 7.51 11.60
N LEU A 17 -8.19 8.63 12.16
CA LEU A 17 -9.00 9.83 12.38
C LEU A 17 -8.75 10.90 11.31
N ALA A 18 -8.14 10.54 10.18
CA ALA A 18 -7.84 11.49 9.10
C ALA A 18 -9.08 12.14 8.45
N TYR A 19 -10.27 11.59 8.68
CA TYR A 19 -11.54 12.19 8.23
C TYR A 19 -11.98 13.38 9.08
N GLU A 20 -11.56 13.50 10.35
CA GLU A 20 -12.05 14.53 11.27
C GLU A 20 -11.85 15.97 10.78
N PRO A 21 -10.67 16.35 10.23
CA PRO A 21 -10.50 17.70 9.68
C PRO A 21 -11.49 18.01 8.54
N PHE A 22 -11.84 16.99 7.73
CA PHE A 22 -12.83 17.14 6.66
C PHE A 22 -14.24 17.30 7.20
N LEU A 23 -14.61 16.51 8.22
CA LEU A 23 -15.89 16.63 8.90
C LEU A 23 -16.05 18.00 9.57
N LYS A 24 -15.04 18.44 10.34
CA LYS A 24 -15.02 19.77 10.99
C LYS A 24 -15.17 20.89 9.98
N ARG A 25 -14.48 20.79 8.83
CA ARG A 25 -14.63 21.77 7.75
C ARG A 25 -16.04 21.75 7.16
N ALA A 26 -16.59 20.57 6.90
CA ALA A 26 -17.94 20.44 6.36
C ALA A 26 -18.98 21.00 7.33
N GLN A 27 -18.85 20.78 8.63
CA GLN A 27 -19.71 21.33 9.66
C GLN A 27 -19.64 22.87 9.76
N SER A 28 -18.42 23.44 9.60
CA SER A 28 -18.23 24.90 9.75
C SER A 28 -18.51 25.69 8.47
N MET A 29 -18.24 25.12 7.29
CA MET A 29 -18.26 25.82 6.01
C MET A 29 -19.22 25.23 4.99
N GLY A 30 -19.88 24.10 5.27
CA GLY A 30 -20.72 23.38 4.32
C GLY A 30 -19.98 22.79 3.13
N GLU A 31 -18.63 22.63 3.23
CA GLU A 31 -17.79 22.24 2.12
C GLU A 31 -16.85 21.10 2.47
N LEU A 32 -16.61 20.23 1.48
CA LEU A 32 -15.49 19.29 1.50
C LEU A 32 -14.34 19.83 0.65
N LYS A 33 -13.13 19.79 1.21
CA LYS A 33 -11.88 20.06 0.48
C LYS A 33 -10.86 19.00 0.87
N SER A 34 -10.44 18.21 -0.08
CA SER A 34 -9.39 17.21 0.07
C SER A 34 -8.19 17.58 -0.81
N GLY A 35 -6.98 17.38 -0.30
CA GLY A 35 -5.66 17.54 -0.90
C GLY A 35 -5.57 17.98 -2.36
N GLY A 36 -5.56 19.29 -2.63
CA GLY A 36 -5.43 19.85 -3.99
C GLY A 36 -6.72 19.94 -4.81
N TRP A 37 -7.87 19.51 -4.28
CA TRP A 37 -9.17 19.61 -4.91
C TRP A 37 -9.81 20.97 -4.66
N LYS A 38 -10.64 21.43 -5.62
CA LYS A 38 -11.54 22.56 -5.37
C LYS A 38 -12.53 22.16 -4.28
N ALA A 39 -12.82 23.08 -3.37
CA ALA A 39 -13.87 22.89 -2.39
C ALA A 39 -15.20 22.61 -3.09
N LYS A 40 -15.96 21.65 -2.58
CA LYS A 40 -17.28 21.31 -3.09
C LYS A 40 -18.29 21.38 -1.95
N PRO A 41 -19.51 21.90 -2.21
CA PRO A 41 -20.58 21.81 -1.21
C PRO A 41 -20.78 20.37 -0.78
N MET A 42 -20.97 20.16 0.50
CA MET A 42 -21.36 18.85 1.04
C MET A 42 -22.87 18.80 1.18
N PRO A 43 -23.57 17.82 0.56
CA PRO A 43 -25.00 17.66 0.74
C PRO A 43 -25.38 17.52 2.22
N ALA A 44 -26.45 18.19 2.65
CA ALA A 44 -26.85 18.25 4.05
C ALA A 44 -27.13 16.85 4.64
N ASP A 45 -27.75 15.98 3.87
CA ASP A 45 -28.02 14.59 4.26
C ASP A 45 -26.75 13.77 4.43
N GLN A 46 -25.74 14.01 3.60
CA GLN A 46 -24.42 13.37 3.74
C GLN A 46 -23.70 13.90 4.98
N LEU A 47 -23.73 15.20 5.23
CA LEU A 47 -23.15 15.80 6.45
C LEU A 47 -23.83 15.24 7.71
N ALA A 48 -25.15 15.13 7.71
CA ALA A 48 -25.89 14.55 8.83
C ALA A 48 -25.47 13.08 9.09
N ARG A 49 -25.35 12.26 8.03
CA ARG A 49 -24.87 10.86 8.18
C ARG A 49 -23.45 10.76 8.72
N TRP A 50 -22.54 11.63 8.25
CA TRP A 50 -21.16 11.64 8.74
C TRP A 50 -21.07 12.08 10.18
N THR A 51 -21.81 13.14 10.55
CA THR A 51 -21.89 13.61 11.94
C THR A 51 -22.47 12.52 12.85
N ALA A 52 -23.58 11.91 12.48
CA ALA A 52 -24.19 10.84 13.26
C ALA A 52 -23.24 9.63 13.42
N ALA A 53 -22.48 9.28 12.38
CA ALA A 53 -21.48 8.21 12.48
C ALA A 53 -20.30 8.59 13.40
N HIS A 54 -19.86 9.85 13.35
CA HIS A 54 -18.81 10.37 14.23
C HIS A 54 -19.23 10.37 15.69
N ASP A 55 -20.45 10.78 15.97
CA ASP A 55 -20.99 10.94 17.32
C ASP A 55 -21.33 9.60 18.01
N ARG A 56 -21.20 8.47 17.29
CA ARG A 56 -21.39 7.13 17.89
C ARG A 56 -20.33 6.78 18.94
N LEU A 57 -19.17 7.40 18.87
CA LEU A 57 -18.07 7.25 19.79
C LEU A 57 -17.60 8.64 20.25
N ASP A 58 -17.25 8.77 21.50
CA ASP A 58 -16.55 9.96 21.99
C ASP A 58 -15.08 10.00 21.55
N ASP A 59 -14.39 11.10 21.80
CA ASP A 59 -13.00 11.31 21.40
C ASP A 59 -12.05 10.27 22.01
N ALA A 60 -12.28 9.87 23.25
CA ALA A 60 -11.44 8.89 23.94
C ALA A 60 -11.61 7.49 23.31
N ALA A 61 -12.84 7.09 23.05
CA ALA A 61 -13.16 5.83 22.42
C ALA A 61 -12.61 5.77 20.99
N ARG A 62 -12.75 6.85 20.17
CA ARG A 62 -12.16 6.92 18.84
C ARG A 62 -10.63 6.76 18.85
N LYS A 63 -9.96 7.42 19.80
CA LYS A 63 -8.50 7.31 19.94
C LYS A 63 -8.08 5.91 20.40
N ALA A 64 -8.85 5.25 21.24
CA ALA A 64 -8.59 3.88 21.70
C ALA A 64 -8.70 2.85 20.57
N GLU A 65 -9.46 3.16 19.51
CA GLU A 65 -9.61 2.31 18.33
C GLU A 65 -8.49 2.47 17.29
N LEU A 66 -7.52 3.38 17.51
CA LEU A 66 -6.39 3.54 16.58
C LEU A 66 -5.42 2.36 16.67
N GLY A 67 -5.03 1.84 15.53
CA GLY A 67 -4.07 0.73 15.45
C GLY A 67 -3.91 0.18 14.03
N GLU A 68 -2.97 -0.74 13.90
CA GLU A 68 -2.71 -1.55 12.72
C GLU A 68 -3.11 -2.99 13.00
N TRP A 69 -3.82 -3.60 12.05
CA TRP A 69 -4.49 -4.86 12.27
C TRP A 69 -4.33 -5.83 11.11
N VAL A 70 -4.32 -7.11 11.44
CA VAL A 70 -4.55 -8.22 10.52
C VAL A 70 -5.82 -8.95 10.96
N ILE A 71 -6.62 -9.41 10.03
CA ILE A 71 -7.64 -10.44 10.23
C ILE A 71 -7.30 -11.67 9.40
N ARG A 72 -7.67 -12.85 9.91
CA ARG A 72 -7.33 -14.14 9.33
C ARG A 72 -8.59 -14.94 9.01
N SER A 73 -8.54 -15.67 7.90
CA SER A 73 -9.54 -16.69 7.58
C SER A 73 -8.83 -18.00 7.24
N THR A 74 -9.31 -19.10 7.81
CA THR A 74 -8.82 -20.46 7.54
C THR A 74 -9.83 -21.32 6.78
N ASP A 75 -10.91 -20.71 6.32
CA ASP A 75 -12.04 -21.36 5.64
C ASP A 75 -12.37 -20.74 4.28
N GLY A 76 -11.35 -20.17 3.61
CA GLY A 76 -11.50 -19.57 2.28
C GLY A 76 -12.22 -18.21 2.27
N GLY A 77 -12.24 -17.49 3.41
CA GLY A 77 -12.85 -16.17 3.52
C GLY A 77 -14.31 -16.18 3.98
N LEU A 78 -14.83 -17.33 4.38
CA LEU A 78 -16.22 -17.43 4.88
C LEU A 78 -16.36 -16.81 6.26
N THR A 79 -15.39 -17.05 7.15
CA THR A 79 -15.32 -16.42 8.46
C THR A 79 -13.95 -15.79 8.69
N TRP A 80 -13.91 -14.79 9.58
CA TRP A 80 -12.71 -14.02 9.88
C TRP A 80 -12.49 -13.91 11.38
N SER A 81 -11.24 -13.94 11.79
CA SER A 81 -10.83 -13.76 13.19
C SER A 81 -11.15 -12.34 13.69
N PRO A 82 -11.17 -12.12 15.01
CA PRO A 82 -10.98 -10.80 15.58
C PRO A 82 -9.70 -10.12 15.05
N ARG A 83 -9.62 -8.80 15.23
CA ARG A 83 -8.43 -8.01 14.87
C ARG A 83 -7.20 -8.50 15.66
N ILE A 84 -6.11 -8.73 14.96
CA ILE A 84 -4.80 -9.11 15.51
C ILE A 84 -3.87 -7.90 15.32
N PRO A 85 -3.28 -7.33 16.37
CA PRO A 85 -2.39 -6.19 16.24
C PRO A 85 -1.16 -6.52 15.40
N THR A 86 -0.75 -5.58 14.56
CA THR A 86 0.56 -5.58 13.90
C THR A 86 1.40 -4.42 14.42
N VAL A 87 2.67 -4.37 14.08
CA VAL A 87 3.60 -3.30 14.51
C VAL A 87 3.92 -2.33 13.38
N VAL A 88 3.47 -2.63 12.18
CA VAL A 88 3.60 -1.77 10.99
C VAL A 88 2.35 -1.89 10.13
N ASN A 89 2.14 -0.91 9.26
CA ASN A 89 1.12 -0.95 8.22
C ASN A 89 1.66 -0.54 6.85
N SER A 90 1.13 -1.20 5.84
CA SER A 90 1.18 -0.79 4.44
C SER A 90 -0.05 -1.35 3.71
N PRO A 91 -0.64 -0.61 2.77
CA PRO A 91 -1.88 -1.02 2.11
C PRO A 91 -1.73 -2.28 1.24
N HIS A 92 -0.51 -2.64 0.82
CA HIS A 92 -0.29 -3.86 0.05
C HIS A 92 -0.14 -5.11 0.92
N GLY A 93 0.09 -4.94 2.23
CA GLY A 93 0.15 -6.04 3.20
C GLY A 93 1.48 -6.79 3.23
N PRO A 94 1.52 -7.90 3.97
CA PRO A 94 2.70 -8.76 4.11
C PRO A 94 2.97 -9.58 2.85
N ILE A 95 4.19 -10.12 2.79
CA ILE A 95 4.64 -11.08 1.79
C ILE A 95 4.96 -12.42 2.47
N ARG A 96 4.87 -13.50 1.70
CA ARG A 96 5.32 -14.83 2.12
C ARG A 96 6.71 -15.11 1.54
N LEU A 97 7.62 -15.53 2.42
CA LEU A 97 8.94 -15.99 2.02
C LEU A 97 8.94 -17.48 1.66
N LYS A 98 9.96 -17.93 0.94
CA LYS A 98 10.16 -19.35 0.57
C LYS A 98 10.29 -20.27 1.78
N ASP A 99 10.82 -19.75 2.90
CA ASP A 99 10.95 -20.49 4.16
C ASP A 99 9.64 -20.58 4.97
N GLY A 100 8.57 -19.99 4.46
CA GLY A 100 7.24 -19.98 5.06
C GLY A 100 6.99 -18.85 6.06
N ARG A 101 8.00 -18.07 6.43
CA ARG A 101 7.82 -16.86 7.24
C ARG A 101 7.00 -15.83 6.47
N LEU A 102 6.32 -14.97 7.24
CA LEU A 102 5.68 -13.79 6.70
C LEU A 102 6.49 -12.57 7.07
N LEU A 103 6.79 -11.72 6.10
CA LEU A 103 7.35 -10.39 6.34
C LEU A 103 6.34 -9.33 5.97
N TYR A 104 6.26 -8.29 6.80
CA TYR A 104 5.40 -7.14 6.56
C TYR A 104 6.23 -5.87 6.48
N PRO A 105 6.68 -5.47 5.27
CA PRO A 105 7.29 -4.17 5.07
C PRO A 105 6.24 -3.08 5.28
N GLY A 106 6.53 -2.12 6.16
CA GLY A 106 5.55 -1.10 6.48
C GLY A 106 6.12 0.02 7.35
N LYS A 107 5.22 0.85 7.81
CA LYS A 107 5.49 2.01 8.65
C LYS A 107 4.75 1.90 9.97
N GLU A 108 5.40 2.28 11.07
CA GLU A 108 4.72 2.52 12.35
C GLU A 108 3.84 3.77 12.22
N LEU A 109 2.53 3.62 12.28
CA LEU A 109 1.62 4.75 12.10
C LEU A 109 1.32 5.49 13.41
N TRP A 110 1.25 4.77 14.52
CA TRP A 110 0.71 5.26 15.80
C TRP A 110 1.76 5.38 16.91
N THR A 111 2.99 4.93 16.64
CA THR A 111 4.13 5.16 17.54
C THR A 111 4.77 6.52 17.28
N GLY A 112 5.46 7.06 18.29
CA GLY A 112 6.11 8.36 18.18
C GLY A 112 7.21 8.45 17.12
N SER A 113 7.92 7.34 16.88
CA SER A 113 9.05 7.28 15.95
C SER A 113 8.65 7.23 14.48
N LYS A 114 7.47 6.66 14.16
CA LYS A 114 6.96 6.48 12.79
C LYS A 114 7.99 5.88 11.83
N ARG A 115 8.80 4.94 12.30
CA ARG A 115 9.87 4.30 11.53
C ARG A 115 9.31 3.49 10.37
N ILE A 116 10.11 3.30 9.34
CA ILE A 116 9.87 2.30 8.29
C ILE A 116 10.75 1.09 8.53
N GLY A 117 10.22 -0.10 8.28
CA GLY A 117 10.94 -1.34 8.46
C GLY A 117 10.09 -2.55 8.15
N VAL A 118 10.44 -3.67 8.73
CA VAL A 118 9.72 -4.92 8.53
C VAL A 118 9.33 -5.55 9.86
N ALA A 119 8.11 -6.04 9.91
CA ALA A 119 7.67 -6.97 10.94
C ALA A 119 7.69 -8.39 10.39
N GLU A 120 7.85 -9.39 11.26
CA GLU A 120 7.76 -10.80 10.88
C GLU A 120 6.69 -11.52 11.68
N SER A 121 6.13 -12.57 11.09
CA SER A 121 5.32 -13.57 11.76
C SER A 121 5.87 -14.96 11.43
N LEU A 122 6.05 -15.78 12.47
CA LEU A 122 6.50 -17.18 12.40
C LEU A 122 5.38 -18.19 12.61
N ASP A 123 4.17 -17.71 12.89
CA ASP A 123 3.02 -18.47 13.33
C ASP A 123 1.78 -18.25 12.46
N ASP A 124 2.00 -18.07 11.15
CA ASP A 124 0.92 -17.93 10.17
C ASP A 124 0.06 -16.66 10.38
N GLY A 125 0.70 -15.58 10.86
CA GLY A 125 0.05 -14.28 11.05
C GLY A 125 -0.71 -14.12 12.37
N LEU A 126 -0.54 -15.03 13.33
CA LEU A 126 -1.16 -14.94 14.65
C LEU A 126 -0.46 -13.91 15.55
N THR A 127 0.87 -13.78 15.42
CA THR A 127 1.64 -12.76 16.13
C THR A 127 2.62 -12.08 15.18
N TRP A 128 2.89 -10.81 15.44
CA TRP A 128 3.79 -9.97 14.65
C TRP A 128 4.80 -9.28 15.55
N LYS A 129 6.07 -9.31 15.14
CA LYS A 129 7.17 -8.69 15.87
C LYS A 129 7.99 -7.83 14.92
N TRP A 130 8.48 -6.71 15.41
CA TRP A 130 9.47 -5.91 14.70
C TRP A 130 10.73 -6.74 14.45
N LEU A 131 11.16 -6.83 13.21
CA LEU A 131 12.36 -7.56 12.82
C LEU A 131 13.54 -6.60 12.60
N ALA A 132 13.38 -5.61 11.72
CA ALA A 132 14.46 -4.69 11.37
C ALA A 132 13.93 -3.35 10.85
N GLU A 133 14.71 -2.31 11.06
CA GLU A 133 14.50 -1.00 10.47
C GLU A 133 15.11 -0.91 9.08
N ILE A 134 14.43 -0.25 8.14
CA ILE A 134 15.00 0.13 6.85
C ILE A 134 15.72 1.47 7.04
N PRO A 135 17.03 1.57 6.69
CA PRO A 135 17.80 2.78 6.88
C PRO A 135 17.21 3.99 6.17
N THR A 136 17.36 5.16 6.76
CA THR A 136 16.97 6.44 6.15
C THR A 136 18.13 6.97 5.30
N ARG A 137 17.83 7.52 4.12
CA ARG A 137 18.83 8.24 3.32
C ARG A 137 19.28 9.51 4.04
N PRO A 138 20.54 9.91 3.92
CA PRO A 138 21.00 11.19 4.46
C PRO A 138 20.14 12.37 3.93
N GLY A 139 19.64 13.20 4.85
CA GLY A 139 18.81 14.36 4.54
C GLY A 139 17.32 14.09 4.31
N ASP A 140 16.88 12.84 4.37
CA ASP A 140 15.47 12.48 4.30
C ASP A 140 14.81 12.44 5.69
N GLU A 141 13.51 12.69 5.71
CA GLU A 141 12.67 12.58 6.90
C GLU A 141 11.73 11.39 6.78
N VAL A 142 11.72 10.50 7.79
CA VAL A 142 10.85 9.32 7.80
C VAL A 142 9.39 9.68 8.08
N PRO A 143 9.06 10.53 9.09
CA PRO A 143 7.67 10.76 9.49
C PRO A 143 6.79 11.32 8.38
N THR A 144 7.35 12.19 7.54
CA THR A 144 6.61 12.93 6.51
C THR A 144 6.98 12.53 5.08
N GLY A 145 8.13 11.87 4.91
CA GLY A 145 8.71 11.60 3.61
C GLY A 145 8.57 10.15 3.12
N TYR A 146 8.59 9.17 4.03
CA TYR A 146 8.43 7.77 3.66
C TYR A 146 7.03 7.27 4.06
N HIS A 147 6.41 6.55 3.13
CA HIS A 147 5.04 6.05 3.29
C HIS A 147 4.96 4.58 2.92
N GLU A 148 3.90 4.20 2.26
CA GLU A 148 3.55 2.82 1.96
C GLU A 148 4.72 2.04 1.33
N LEU A 149 4.94 0.83 1.84
CA LEU A 149 5.95 -0.10 1.39
C LEU A 149 5.31 -1.36 0.82
N HIS A 150 5.99 -2.01 -0.11
CA HIS A 150 5.69 -3.38 -0.50
C HIS A 150 6.97 -4.12 -0.88
N GLY A 151 6.99 -5.43 -0.65
CA GLY A 151 8.16 -6.26 -0.90
C GLY A 151 7.89 -7.48 -1.77
N VAL A 152 8.96 -8.14 -2.16
CA VAL A 152 8.95 -9.44 -2.85
C VAL A 152 10.26 -10.17 -2.60
N GLU A 153 10.20 -11.48 -2.44
CA GLU A 153 11.38 -12.33 -2.42
C GLU A 153 11.69 -12.82 -3.84
N THR A 154 12.92 -12.59 -4.29
CA THR A 154 13.42 -12.98 -5.61
C THR A 154 13.87 -14.44 -5.64
N ASP A 155 14.19 -14.98 -6.82
CA ASP A 155 14.64 -16.38 -6.94
C ASP A 155 16.03 -16.61 -6.39
N ASP A 156 16.89 -15.59 -6.40
CA ASP A 156 18.22 -15.62 -5.79
C ASP A 156 18.21 -15.41 -4.25
N GLY A 157 17.01 -15.33 -3.64
CA GLY A 157 16.83 -15.25 -2.19
C GLY A 157 16.94 -13.85 -1.60
N ARG A 158 17.16 -12.82 -2.43
CA ARG A 158 17.07 -11.43 -1.96
C ARG A 158 15.64 -11.04 -1.71
N ILE A 159 15.43 -10.15 -0.77
CA ILE A 159 14.14 -9.51 -0.55
C ILE A 159 14.27 -8.06 -0.99
N ILE A 160 13.41 -7.64 -1.91
CA ILE A 160 13.32 -6.27 -2.39
C ILE A 160 12.13 -5.61 -1.72
N VAL A 161 12.33 -4.38 -1.24
CA VAL A 161 11.24 -3.52 -0.74
C VAL A 161 11.27 -2.20 -1.49
N GLN A 162 10.11 -1.82 -2.02
CA GLN A 162 9.89 -0.50 -2.60
C GLN A 162 9.18 0.41 -1.61
N VAL A 163 9.60 1.67 -1.58
CA VAL A 163 9.16 2.69 -0.63
C VAL A 163 8.59 3.88 -1.37
N ARG A 164 7.38 4.27 -1.03
CA ARG A 164 6.78 5.52 -1.50
C ARG A 164 7.51 6.71 -0.89
N ASN A 165 8.08 7.57 -1.74
CA ASN A 165 8.90 8.69 -1.33
C ASN A 165 8.22 10.04 -1.61
N HIS A 166 8.10 10.86 -0.57
CA HIS A 166 7.64 12.25 -0.63
C HIS A 166 8.72 13.25 -0.20
N ASN A 167 9.92 12.79 0.17
CA ASN A 167 11.05 13.67 0.45
C ASN A 167 11.41 14.51 -0.79
N LYS A 168 12.00 15.68 -0.58
CA LYS A 168 12.39 16.60 -1.67
C LYS A 168 13.32 15.93 -2.68
N ALA A 169 14.30 15.17 -2.16
CA ALA A 169 15.15 14.37 -3.04
C ALA A 169 14.32 13.26 -3.68
N ASN A 170 14.26 13.27 -5.01
CA ASN A 170 13.48 12.30 -5.82
C ASN A 170 11.98 12.26 -5.48
N ALA A 171 11.37 13.40 -5.12
CA ALA A 171 9.95 13.43 -4.72
C ALA A 171 9.02 12.80 -5.77
N GLY A 172 8.25 11.78 -5.35
CA GLY A 172 7.35 11.03 -6.23
C GLY A 172 8.04 9.92 -7.04
N GLU A 173 9.35 9.73 -6.92
CA GLU A 173 10.06 8.58 -7.45
C GLU A 173 10.02 7.44 -6.43
N THR A 174 9.79 6.22 -6.89
CA THR A 174 9.86 5.03 -6.05
C THR A 174 11.31 4.79 -5.64
N LEU A 175 11.53 4.58 -4.34
CA LEU A 175 12.81 4.12 -3.83
C LEU A 175 12.78 2.60 -3.63
N GLN A 176 13.95 1.97 -3.69
CA GLN A 176 14.09 0.54 -3.48
C GLN A 176 15.28 0.24 -2.57
N CYS A 177 15.09 -0.69 -1.66
CA CYS A 177 16.16 -1.28 -0.84
C CYS A 177 16.07 -2.80 -0.91
N GLU A 178 17.13 -3.47 -0.48
CA GLU A 178 17.21 -4.93 -0.49
C GLU A 178 17.82 -5.49 0.79
N SER A 179 17.45 -6.73 1.09
CA SER A 179 18.03 -7.57 2.14
C SER A 179 18.52 -8.88 1.54
N VAL A 180 19.69 -9.36 1.99
CA VAL A 180 20.29 -10.64 1.58
C VAL A 180 20.34 -11.66 2.73
N ASP A 181 19.79 -11.33 3.87
CA ASP A 181 19.86 -12.12 5.10
C ASP A 181 18.47 -12.44 5.70
N GLY A 182 17.47 -12.51 4.83
CA GLY A 182 16.11 -12.84 5.23
C GLY A 182 15.38 -11.71 5.96
N GLY A 183 15.71 -10.46 5.64
CA GLY A 183 15.04 -9.27 6.17
C GLY A 183 15.65 -8.70 7.46
N ARG A 184 16.81 -9.20 7.91
CA ARG A 184 17.45 -8.78 9.17
C ARG A 184 18.27 -7.50 9.02
N THR A 185 18.85 -7.28 7.84
CA THR A 185 19.53 -6.03 7.50
C THR A 185 19.09 -5.56 6.12
N TRP A 186 19.16 -4.25 5.90
CA TRP A 186 18.68 -3.62 4.68
C TRP A 186 19.67 -2.60 4.14
N SER A 187 19.79 -2.55 2.82
CA SER A 187 20.51 -1.46 2.17
C SER A 187 19.76 -0.13 2.34
N VAL A 188 20.49 0.99 2.24
CA VAL A 188 19.86 2.32 2.17
C VAL A 188 19.01 2.39 0.90
N PRO A 189 17.75 2.86 0.96
CA PRO A 189 16.89 2.99 -0.20
C PRO A 189 17.50 3.90 -1.27
N THR A 190 17.45 3.47 -2.53
CA THR A 190 17.94 4.23 -3.69
C THR A 190 16.83 4.45 -4.71
N PRO A 191 16.85 5.55 -5.49
CA PRO A 191 15.87 5.79 -6.53
C PRO A 191 16.06 4.79 -7.69
N ILE A 192 14.96 4.33 -8.29
CA ILE A 192 14.99 3.35 -9.38
C ILE A 192 14.60 3.94 -10.75
N GLY A 193 14.54 5.26 -10.88
CA GLY A 193 14.15 5.94 -12.12
C GLY A 193 12.67 5.79 -12.49
N VAL A 194 11.82 5.36 -11.55
CA VAL A 194 10.39 5.14 -11.80
C VAL A 194 9.56 6.14 -10.99
N TRP A 195 8.89 7.03 -11.69
CA TRP A 195 7.93 7.97 -11.11
C TRP A 195 6.56 7.32 -11.00
N GLY A 196 6.27 6.79 -9.83
CA GLY A 196 5.01 6.08 -9.62
C GLY A 196 4.89 5.56 -8.20
N LEU A 197 3.71 5.78 -7.58
CA LEU A 197 3.49 5.43 -6.18
C LEU A 197 1.99 5.33 -5.83
N PRO A 198 1.67 4.50 -4.82
CA PRO A 198 2.53 3.45 -4.31
C PRO A 198 2.69 2.31 -5.32
N SER A 199 3.70 1.48 -5.13
CA SER A 199 3.97 0.32 -5.99
C SER A 199 3.56 -0.98 -5.31
N HIS A 200 3.05 -1.91 -6.10
CA HIS A 200 2.83 -3.30 -5.74
C HIS A 200 3.82 -4.18 -6.49
N LEU A 201 4.47 -5.10 -5.79
CA LEU A 201 5.42 -6.05 -6.36
C LEU A 201 4.82 -7.45 -6.42
N LEU A 202 5.03 -8.15 -7.51
CA LEU A 202 4.63 -9.53 -7.70
C LEU A 202 5.78 -10.30 -8.36
N LYS A 203 6.13 -11.48 -7.82
CA LYS A 203 6.98 -12.42 -8.53
C LYS A 203 6.11 -13.29 -9.45
N LEU A 204 6.43 -13.26 -10.74
CA LEU A 204 5.78 -14.08 -11.75
C LEU A 204 6.28 -15.53 -11.66
N ARG A 205 5.52 -16.46 -12.24
CA ARG A 205 5.88 -17.89 -12.23
C ARG A 205 7.17 -18.21 -12.99
N ASP A 206 7.56 -17.35 -13.93
CA ASP A 206 8.81 -17.46 -14.69
C ASP A 206 10.02 -16.81 -13.99
N GLY A 207 9.83 -16.33 -12.76
CA GLY A 207 10.87 -15.69 -11.93
C GLY A 207 11.05 -14.20 -12.17
N ARG A 208 10.49 -13.62 -13.23
CA ARG A 208 10.48 -12.15 -13.42
C ARG A 208 9.71 -11.47 -12.31
N LEU A 209 10.07 -10.22 -12.03
CA LEU A 209 9.31 -9.37 -11.13
C LEU A 209 8.42 -8.43 -11.91
N LEU A 210 7.20 -8.24 -11.43
CA LEU A 210 6.26 -7.25 -11.92
C LEU A 210 6.08 -6.17 -10.85
N MET A 211 6.21 -4.91 -11.26
CA MET A 211 5.86 -3.73 -10.48
C MET A 211 4.63 -3.08 -11.12
N THR A 212 3.55 -2.89 -10.36
CA THR A 212 2.41 -2.08 -10.78
C THR A 212 2.29 -0.86 -9.87
N TYR A 213 1.94 0.31 -10.43
CA TYR A 213 1.95 1.57 -9.68
C TYR A 213 1.00 2.61 -10.25
N GLY A 214 0.58 3.55 -9.40
CA GLY A 214 -0.14 4.73 -9.84
C GLY A 214 0.80 5.75 -10.47
N HIS A 215 0.63 6.05 -11.74
CA HIS A 215 1.33 7.12 -12.45
C HIS A 215 0.62 8.46 -12.22
N ARG A 216 1.11 9.24 -11.24
CA ARG A 216 0.45 10.47 -10.76
C ARG A 216 0.95 11.74 -11.44
N ARG A 217 1.37 11.61 -12.72
CA ARG A 217 1.69 12.69 -13.67
C ARG A 217 0.76 12.58 -14.86
N ALA A 218 0.56 13.66 -15.60
CA ALA A 218 -0.22 13.61 -16.84
C ALA A 218 0.55 12.82 -17.93
N PRO A 219 -0.10 11.93 -18.67
CA PRO A 219 -1.47 11.45 -18.51
C PRO A 219 -1.59 10.57 -17.25
N TRP A 220 -2.59 10.88 -16.39
CA TRP A 220 -2.81 10.18 -15.13
C TRP A 220 -3.39 8.79 -15.37
N GLY A 221 -2.87 7.80 -14.67
CA GLY A 221 -3.34 6.42 -14.80
C GLY A 221 -2.49 5.43 -14.01
N ASN A 222 -2.56 4.18 -14.39
CA ASN A 222 -1.79 3.11 -13.77
C ASN A 222 -0.90 2.44 -14.80
N GLN A 223 0.29 2.04 -14.37
CA GLN A 223 1.30 1.46 -15.22
C GLN A 223 1.92 0.23 -14.56
N ALA A 224 2.55 -0.60 -15.37
CA ALA A 224 3.35 -1.73 -14.92
C ALA A 224 4.74 -1.68 -15.53
N ARG A 225 5.72 -2.31 -14.85
CA ARG A 225 7.08 -2.56 -15.36
C ARG A 225 7.51 -3.95 -14.96
N VAL A 226 8.40 -4.54 -15.76
CA VAL A 226 8.95 -5.87 -15.53
C VAL A 226 10.45 -5.76 -15.29
N SER A 227 10.94 -6.58 -14.39
CA SER A 227 12.37 -6.81 -14.18
C SER A 227 12.68 -8.28 -14.44
N ALA A 228 13.70 -8.52 -15.28
CA ALA A 228 14.22 -9.87 -15.58
C ALA A 228 15.54 -10.15 -14.83
N ASP A 229 16.01 -9.22 -14.01
CA ASP A 229 17.29 -9.24 -13.32
C ASP A 229 17.14 -9.09 -11.79
N HIS A 230 16.04 -9.63 -11.26
CA HIS A 230 15.73 -9.62 -9.83
C HIS A 230 15.61 -8.20 -9.25
N GLY A 231 15.03 -7.25 -10.01
CA GLY A 231 14.75 -5.90 -9.54
C GLY A 231 15.91 -4.92 -9.67
N ARG A 232 17.02 -5.28 -10.35
CA ARG A 232 18.13 -4.34 -10.59
C ARG A 232 17.78 -3.30 -11.62
N THR A 233 17.05 -3.70 -12.66
CA THR A 233 16.53 -2.78 -13.69
C THR A 233 15.07 -3.06 -13.98
N TRP A 234 14.37 -2.04 -14.48
CA TRP A 234 12.95 -2.09 -14.79
C TRP A 234 12.70 -1.69 -16.24
N SER A 235 11.86 -2.42 -16.94
CA SER A 235 11.51 -2.21 -18.34
C SER A 235 10.88 -0.83 -18.60
N ALA A 236 10.65 -0.49 -19.86
CA ALA A 236 9.70 0.54 -20.26
C ALA A 236 8.30 0.27 -19.67
N PRO A 237 7.47 1.30 -19.42
CA PRO A 237 6.16 1.11 -18.83
C PRO A 237 5.18 0.44 -19.77
N VAL A 238 4.39 -0.48 -19.26
CA VAL A 238 3.14 -0.97 -19.85
C VAL A 238 2.01 -0.13 -19.29
N ILE A 239 1.20 0.47 -20.15
CA ILE A 239 0.08 1.32 -19.74
C ILE A 239 -1.13 0.45 -19.42
N LEU A 240 -1.60 0.48 -18.18
CA LEU A 240 -2.81 -0.20 -17.74
C LEU A 240 -4.05 0.70 -17.84
N SER A 241 -3.89 1.99 -17.53
CA SER A 241 -4.88 3.04 -17.76
C SER A 241 -4.19 4.37 -17.98
N GLY A 242 -4.84 5.28 -18.70
CA GLY A 242 -4.34 6.64 -18.98
C GLY A 242 -5.45 7.67 -19.01
N GLU A 243 -6.63 7.33 -18.52
CA GLU A 243 -7.88 8.12 -18.61
C GLU A 243 -8.22 8.82 -17.30
N GLY A 244 -7.35 8.75 -16.31
CA GLY A 244 -7.54 9.40 -15.03
C GLY A 244 -7.74 10.91 -15.18
N THR A 245 -8.68 11.48 -14.43
CA THR A 245 -8.97 12.93 -14.46
C THR A 245 -8.22 13.71 -13.40
N THR A 246 -7.58 13.02 -12.47
CA THR A 246 -6.84 13.63 -11.37
C THR A 246 -5.66 12.75 -10.94
N ARG A 247 -4.74 13.31 -10.16
CA ARG A 247 -3.64 12.55 -9.55
C ARG A 247 -4.06 11.65 -8.36
N ASP A 248 -5.32 11.70 -7.94
CA ASP A 248 -5.86 10.84 -6.89
C ASP A 248 -6.34 9.53 -7.49
N LEU A 249 -5.41 8.62 -7.64
CA LEU A 249 -5.58 7.31 -8.27
C LEU A 249 -4.48 6.36 -7.79
N GLY A 250 -4.60 5.09 -8.11
CA GLY A 250 -3.54 4.10 -7.96
C GLY A 250 -3.89 2.99 -6.99
N TYR A 251 -2.92 2.65 -6.15
CA TYR A 251 -2.95 1.47 -5.28
C TYR A 251 -3.28 0.20 -6.07
N PRO A 252 -2.61 -0.02 -7.22
CA PRO A 252 -2.86 -1.23 -7.99
C PRO A 252 -2.42 -2.46 -7.19
N SER A 253 -3.19 -3.53 -7.33
CA SER A 253 -2.81 -4.86 -6.87
C SER A 253 -2.97 -5.83 -8.02
N THR A 254 -1.99 -6.69 -8.24
CA THR A 254 -1.95 -7.57 -9.41
C THR A 254 -1.71 -9.00 -8.99
N VAL A 255 -2.42 -9.93 -9.61
CA VAL A 255 -2.21 -11.38 -9.48
C VAL A 255 -2.00 -12.01 -10.85
N GLN A 256 -1.22 -13.09 -10.91
CA GLN A 256 -1.10 -13.91 -12.09
C GLN A 256 -2.08 -15.08 -12.01
N LEU A 257 -3.00 -15.15 -12.96
CA LEU A 257 -4.03 -16.18 -13.04
C LEU A 257 -3.44 -17.51 -13.58
N GLN A 258 -4.19 -18.60 -13.44
CA GLN A 258 -3.73 -19.94 -13.84
C GLN A 258 -3.35 -20.03 -15.31
N ASP A 259 -4.04 -19.32 -16.19
CA ASP A 259 -3.77 -19.27 -17.63
C ASP A 259 -2.59 -18.36 -18.02
N GLY A 260 -1.84 -17.85 -17.02
CA GLY A 260 -0.70 -16.96 -17.20
C GLY A 260 -1.07 -15.49 -17.40
N SER A 261 -2.34 -15.15 -17.60
CA SER A 261 -2.77 -13.75 -17.66
C SER A 261 -2.63 -13.07 -16.32
N LEU A 262 -2.56 -11.74 -16.33
CA LEU A 262 -2.49 -10.87 -15.18
C LEU A 262 -3.84 -10.19 -14.96
N LEU A 263 -4.29 -10.14 -13.72
CA LEU A 263 -5.44 -9.36 -13.32
C LEU A 263 -4.96 -8.26 -12.37
N SER A 264 -5.10 -7.01 -12.78
CA SER A 264 -4.79 -5.82 -11.98
C SER A 264 -6.06 -5.12 -11.58
N VAL A 265 -6.15 -4.69 -10.32
CA VAL A 265 -7.28 -3.92 -9.77
C VAL A 265 -6.72 -2.64 -9.15
N TRP A 266 -7.35 -1.50 -9.38
CA TRP A 266 -6.98 -0.20 -8.81
C TRP A 266 -8.17 0.71 -8.63
N TYR A 267 -7.99 1.87 -8.00
CA TYR A 267 -9.00 2.92 -8.01
C TYR A 267 -8.52 4.13 -8.82
N GLU A 268 -9.45 4.80 -9.47
CA GLU A 268 -9.19 6.09 -10.12
C GLU A 268 -10.50 6.86 -10.34
N LYS A 269 -10.37 8.16 -10.58
CA LYS A 269 -11.46 8.99 -11.00
C LYS A 269 -11.43 9.15 -12.51
N ILE A 270 -12.49 8.69 -13.16
CA ILE A 270 -12.67 8.80 -14.61
C ILE A 270 -13.57 9.99 -14.97
N PRO A 271 -13.62 10.44 -16.25
CA PRO A 271 -14.56 11.45 -16.69
C PRO A 271 -15.99 11.11 -16.26
N ASP A 272 -16.75 12.13 -15.92
CA ASP A 272 -18.18 12.05 -15.53
C ASP A 272 -18.50 11.26 -14.24
N ALA A 273 -17.50 10.68 -13.58
CA ALA A 273 -17.69 10.06 -12.28
C ALA A 273 -17.68 11.09 -11.15
N SER A 274 -18.70 11.08 -10.31
CA SER A 274 -18.79 11.96 -9.13
C SER A 274 -17.81 11.54 -8.02
N VAL A 275 -17.47 10.26 -7.97
CA VAL A 275 -16.56 9.63 -6.99
C VAL A 275 -15.50 8.79 -7.71
N ALA A 276 -14.45 8.39 -6.99
CA ALA A 276 -13.50 7.40 -7.51
C ALA A 276 -14.20 6.04 -7.66
N VAL A 277 -13.80 5.29 -8.68
CA VAL A 277 -14.32 3.97 -9.00
C VAL A 277 -13.22 2.92 -8.92
N LEU A 278 -13.58 1.68 -8.61
CA LEU A 278 -12.70 0.56 -8.78
C LEU A 278 -12.70 0.14 -10.26
N ARG A 279 -11.50 -0.07 -10.78
CA ARG A 279 -11.27 -0.58 -12.14
C ARG A 279 -10.43 -1.82 -12.11
N GLN A 280 -10.50 -2.59 -13.20
CA GLN A 280 -9.66 -3.75 -13.42
C GLN A 280 -9.24 -3.86 -14.87
N ALA A 281 -8.10 -4.50 -15.09
CA ALA A 281 -7.65 -4.94 -16.41
C ALA A 281 -7.17 -6.39 -16.32
N ARG A 282 -7.57 -7.19 -17.29
CA ARG A 282 -6.96 -8.50 -17.56
C ARG A 282 -6.08 -8.36 -18.79
N TRP A 283 -4.82 -8.72 -18.66
CA TRP A 283 -3.81 -8.49 -19.68
C TRP A 283 -2.72 -9.57 -19.65
N LYS A 284 -1.84 -9.57 -20.64
CA LYS A 284 -0.69 -10.48 -20.71
C LYS A 284 0.58 -9.69 -20.94
N LEU A 285 1.68 -10.23 -20.47
CA LEU A 285 3.02 -9.82 -20.88
C LEU A 285 3.38 -10.63 -22.14
N ASP A 286 3.96 -9.96 -23.09
CA ASP A 286 4.54 -10.58 -24.28
C ASP A 286 5.83 -11.32 -23.93
#